data_64611810588b3f5561645521a5d461da
#
_entry.id   64611810588b3f5561645521a5d461da
#
_cell.length_a   1.000
_cell.length_b   1.000
_cell.length_c   1.000
_cell.angle_alpha   90.00
_cell.angle_beta   90.00
_cell.angle_gamma   90.00
#
_symmetry.space_group_name_H-M   'P 1'
#
loop_
_entity.id
_entity.type
_entity.pdbx_description
1 polymer ?
#
loop_
_entity_poly.entity_id
_entity_poly.type
_entity_poly.pdbx_seq_one_letter_code
_entity_poly.pdbx_strand_id
1 'polypeptide(L)'
;MKQLLLAAVCLLGLTAQAQSTWNFNGHTYTQKGNLTAASYSQKATGVVTFTNVPSDYEEFEALYLNFLGKTPHGTAAMMTMAMEIYGRNRDEGLRCIQLISWPSNVNSVVSQLKEKYGTSQYAPANDGYHQRYLPAAVLKGAKPENGYTPQQPYTVEMKASVNKHQELQFSGTGTVMYIYVMGDGWDTHQRSVEVIKQPDSELHQVFNCPSLYTQCKPIRGQWPGLK
;
A
#
# COMPACT_ATOMS: atom_id res chain seq x y z
N MET A 1 14.52 50.70 37.88
CA MET A 1 13.67 50.13 36.80
C MET A 1 14.38 48.93 36.19
N LYS A 2 13.95 47.73 36.56
CA LYS A 2 14.51 46.46 36.02
C LYS A 2 13.55 45.99 34.94
N GLN A 3 14.01 45.98 33.68
CA GLN A 3 13.27 45.40 32.58
C GLN A 3 13.40 43.87 32.62
N LEU A 4 12.28 43.18 32.80
CA LEU A 4 12.20 41.73 32.59
C LEU A 4 12.04 41.47 31.08
N LEU A 5 13.06 40.87 30.46
CA LEU A 5 12.95 40.30 29.13
C LEU A 5 12.22 38.95 29.26
N LEU A 6 10.99 38.87 28.76
CA LEU A 6 10.26 37.62 28.60
C LEU A 6 10.73 36.95 27.30
N ALA A 7 11.57 35.94 27.40
CA ALA A 7 11.92 35.11 26.27
C ALA A 7 10.77 34.12 25.98
N ALA A 8 10.02 34.39 24.92
CA ALA A 8 9.03 33.43 24.39
C ALA A 8 9.77 32.28 23.71
N VAL A 9 9.86 31.15 24.39
CA VAL A 9 10.31 29.90 23.79
C VAL A 9 9.18 29.36 22.92
N CYS A 10 9.29 29.58 21.59
CA CYS A 10 8.44 28.86 20.62
C CYS A 10 8.87 27.40 20.62
N LEU A 11 8.17 26.56 21.36
CA LEU A 11 8.19 25.12 21.20
C LEU A 11 7.55 24.77 19.85
N LEU A 12 8.38 24.68 18.80
CA LEU A 12 8.01 24.01 17.57
C LEU A 12 7.83 22.54 17.91
N GLY A 13 6.59 22.15 18.16
CA GLY A 13 6.20 20.76 18.33
C GLY A 13 6.42 20.00 17.01
N LEU A 14 7.61 19.43 16.86
CA LEU A 14 7.83 18.36 15.89
C LEU A 14 7.00 17.17 16.39
N THR A 15 5.79 17.04 15.87
CA THR A 15 5.02 15.80 16.03
C THR A 15 5.77 14.70 15.30
N ALA A 16 6.66 14.01 16.03
CA ALA A 16 7.25 12.78 15.55
C ALA A 16 6.12 11.85 15.15
N GLN A 17 6.01 11.52 13.87
CA GLN A 17 5.03 10.56 13.40
C GLN A 17 5.30 9.24 14.13
N ALA A 18 4.33 8.77 14.90
CA ALA A 18 4.48 7.53 15.66
C ALA A 18 4.83 6.39 14.70
N GLN A 19 5.94 5.73 14.99
CA GLN A 19 6.37 4.54 14.28
C GLN A 19 6.00 3.33 15.12
N SER A 20 5.42 2.32 14.51
CA SER A 20 5.14 1.03 15.13
C SER A 20 5.79 -0.09 14.34
N THR A 21 6.17 -1.14 15.05
CA THR A 21 6.86 -2.30 14.46
C THR A 21 6.21 -3.60 14.94
N TRP A 22 6.11 -4.57 14.06
CA TRP A 22 5.62 -5.90 14.32
C TRP A 22 6.58 -6.94 13.73
N ASN A 23 6.90 -7.96 14.50
CA ASN A 23 7.79 -9.03 14.09
C ASN A 23 7.03 -10.36 14.12
N PHE A 24 7.15 -11.14 13.05
CA PHE A 24 6.50 -12.43 12.92
C PHE A 24 7.34 -13.33 11.99
N ASN A 25 7.58 -14.57 12.39
CA ASN A 25 8.34 -15.58 11.64
C ASN A 25 9.71 -15.09 11.12
N GLY A 26 10.39 -14.22 11.88
CA GLY A 26 11.67 -13.63 11.46
C GLY A 26 11.55 -12.46 10.50
N HIS A 27 10.36 -12.11 10.07
CA HIS A 27 10.08 -10.93 9.26
C HIS A 27 9.77 -9.72 10.14
N THR A 28 10.19 -8.55 9.69
CA THR A 28 9.95 -7.28 10.37
C THR A 28 9.10 -6.38 9.49
N TYR A 29 8.00 -5.88 10.06
CA TYR A 29 7.09 -4.93 9.43
C TYR A 29 7.02 -3.67 10.27
N THR A 30 7.15 -2.52 9.63
CA THR A 30 7.12 -1.22 10.30
C THR A 30 6.17 -0.30 9.57
N GLN A 31 5.40 0.48 10.29
CA GLN A 31 4.58 1.53 9.71
C GLN A 31 4.75 2.84 10.46
N LYS A 32 4.68 3.94 9.74
CA LYS A 32 4.66 5.29 10.27
C LYS A 32 3.81 6.20 9.38
N GLY A 33 3.25 7.24 9.95
CA GLY A 33 2.48 8.22 9.20
C GLY A 33 1.24 8.69 9.93
N ASN A 34 0.54 9.60 9.29
CA ASN A 34 -0.66 10.23 9.81
C ASN A 34 -1.84 10.17 8.82
N LEU A 35 -1.82 9.22 7.89
CA LEU A 35 -2.96 8.94 7.01
C LEU A 35 -4.09 8.29 7.82
N THR A 36 -4.95 9.10 8.41
CA THR A 36 -6.19 8.69 9.08
C THR A 36 -7.34 9.56 8.61
N ALA A 37 -8.58 9.15 8.82
CA ALA A 37 -9.74 9.99 8.48
C ALA A 37 -9.68 11.36 9.20
N ALA A 38 -9.23 11.37 10.45
CA ALA A 38 -9.16 12.59 11.26
C ALA A 38 -8.04 13.55 10.85
N SER A 39 -6.92 13.03 10.31
CA SER A 39 -5.74 13.82 9.91
C SER A 39 -5.55 13.89 8.40
N TYR A 40 -6.54 13.47 7.62
CA TYR A 40 -6.48 13.44 6.17
C TYR A 40 -6.37 14.87 5.61
N SER A 41 -5.21 15.17 5.09
CA SER A 41 -4.88 16.48 4.53
C SER A 41 -3.85 16.32 3.42
N GLN A 42 -3.59 17.39 2.67
CA GLN A 42 -2.56 17.40 1.61
C GLN A 42 -1.17 16.96 2.05
N LYS A 43 -0.87 17.11 3.35
CA LYS A 43 0.43 16.79 3.93
C LYS A 43 0.44 15.42 4.62
N ALA A 44 -0.70 14.73 4.66
CA ALA A 44 -0.76 13.43 5.29
C ALA A 44 0.00 12.40 4.44
N THR A 45 0.89 11.67 5.10
CA THR A 45 1.74 10.66 4.49
C THR A 45 1.69 9.37 5.29
N GLY A 46 2.02 8.28 4.64
CA GLY A 46 2.19 6.97 5.26
C GLY A 46 3.39 6.26 4.63
N VAL A 47 4.09 5.49 5.44
CA VAL A 47 5.19 4.65 4.99
C VAL A 47 5.07 3.29 5.65
N VAL A 48 5.17 2.25 4.85
CA VAL A 48 5.29 0.87 5.32
C VAL A 48 6.60 0.30 4.86
N THR A 49 7.34 -0.30 5.79
CA THR A 49 8.64 -0.92 5.50
C THR A 49 8.60 -2.37 5.94
N PHE A 50 9.15 -3.27 5.15
CA PHE A 50 9.18 -4.70 5.45
C PHE A 50 10.42 -5.38 4.91
N THR A 51 10.89 -6.41 5.61
CA THR A 51 12.07 -7.19 5.18
C THR A 51 11.72 -8.19 4.09
N ASN A 52 10.53 -8.79 4.18
CA ASN A 52 10.04 -9.80 3.25
C ASN A 52 8.54 -9.62 3.01
N VAL A 53 8.09 -10.02 1.83
CA VAL A 53 6.65 -10.22 1.57
C VAL A 53 6.18 -11.43 2.37
N PRO A 54 4.98 -11.44 2.97
CA PRO A 54 4.45 -12.60 3.65
C PRO A 54 4.61 -13.89 2.82
N SER A 55 5.02 -14.96 3.49
CA SER A 55 5.34 -16.24 2.83
C SER A 55 4.10 -16.92 2.27
N ASP A 56 2.99 -16.80 3.00
CA ASP A 56 1.73 -17.48 2.75
C ASP A 56 0.53 -16.65 3.23
N TYR A 57 -0.66 -17.22 3.09
CA TYR A 57 -1.92 -16.60 3.52
C TYR A 57 -1.98 -16.40 5.05
N GLU A 58 -1.50 -17.34 5.82
CA GLU A 58 -1.58 -17.33 7.29
C GLU A 58 -0.75 -16.17 7.86
N GLU A 59 0.45 -15.95 7.33
CA GLU A 59 1.27 -14.79 7.72
C GLU A 59 0.61 -13.48 7.26
N PHE A 60 0.08 -13.44 6.04
CA PHE A 60 -0.63 -12.28 5.52
C PHE A 60 -1.86 -11.94 6.36
N GLU A 61 -2.67 -12.92 6.73
CA GLU A 61 -3.86 -12.73 7.58
C GLU A 61 -3.47 -12.22 8.96
N ALA A 62 -2.46 -12.83 9.60
CA ALA A 62 -1.96 -12.38 10.89
C ALA A 62 -1.45 -10.94 10.85
N LEU A 63 -0.72 -10.55 9.79
CA LEU A 63 -0.23 -9.21 9.57
C LEU A 63 -1.38 -8.20 9.38
N TYR A 64 -2.40 -8.57 8.61
CA TYR A 64 -3.59 -7.74 8.39
C TYR A 64 -4.37 -7.52 9.70
N LEU A 65 -4.75 -8.58 10.37
CA LEU A 65 -5.61 -8.51 11.55
C LEU A 65 -4.94 -7.80 12.74
N ASN A 66 -3.64 -8.02 12.93
CA ASN A 66 -2.96 -7.57 14.13
C ASN A 66 -2.18 -6.26 13.94
N PHE A 67 -1.85 -5.87 12.71
CA PHE A 67 -0.96 -4.73 12.49
C PHE A 67 -1.34 -3.83 11.33
N LEU A 68 -1.05 -4.20 10.07
CA LEU A 68 -1.19 -3.28 8.93
C LEU A 68 -2.64 -2.94 8.58
N GLY A 69 -3.59 -3.84 8.79
CA GLY A 69 -5.00 -3.58 8.53
C GLY A 69 -5.62 -2.50 9.43
N LYS A 70 -4.96 -2.16 10.53
CA LYS A 70 -5.43 -1.13 11.47
C LYS A 70 -5.20 0.31 10.99
N THR A 71 -4.47 0.49 9.90
CA THR A 71 -4.23 1.81 9.31
C THR A 71 -4.53 1.83 7.81
N PRO A 72 -5.00 2.97 7.27
CA PRO A 72 -5.29 3.08 5.84
C PRO A 72 -4.07 2.82 4.96
N HIS A 73 -2.91 3.37 5.32
CA HIS A 73 -1.67 3.18 4.57
C HIS A 73 -1.12 1.75 4.72
N GLY A 74 -1.30 1.13 5.88
CA GLY A 74 -0.98 -0.29 6.06
C GLY A 74 -1.79 -1.17 5.12
N THR A 75 -3.11 -0.98 5.07
CA THR A 75 -4.01 -1.70 4.16
C THR A 75 -3.66 -1.47 2.69
N ALA A 76 -3.35 -0.24 2.30
CA ALA A 76 -2.93 0.06 0.93
C ALA A 76 -1.61 -0.65 0.55
N ALA A 77 -0.64 -0.72 1.47
CA ALA A 77 0.60 -1.47 1.26
C ALA A 77 0.35 -2.99 1.18
N MET A 78 -0.59 -3.51 1.95
CA MET A 78 -0.95 -4.93 1.90
C MET A 78 -1.52 -5.35 0.54
N MET A 79 -2.17 -4.46 -0.20
CA MET A 79 -2.61 -4.78 -1.56
C MET A 79 -1.42 -5.09 -2.48
N THR A 80 -0.31 -4.37 -2.34
CA THR A 80 0.93 -4.67 -3.07
C THR A 80 1.50 -6.05 -2.71
N MET A 81 1.49 -6.39 -1.41
CA MET A 81 1.93 -7.71 -0.95
C MET A 81 1.01 -8.83 -1.46
N ALA A 82 -0.30 -8.62 -1.41
CA ALA A 82 -1.27 -9.58 -1.95
C ALA A 82 -1.10 -9.83 -3.45
N MET A 83 -0.77 -8.79 -4.22
CA MET A 83 -0.45 -8.92 -5.65
C MET A 83 0.82 -9.73 -5.89
N GLU A 84 1.85 -9.58 -5.05
CA GLU A 84 3.07 -10.39 -5.14
C GLU A 84 2.78 -11.87 -4.79
N ILE A 85 2.01 -12.11 -3.73
CA ILE A 85 1.57 -13.48 -3.38
C ILE A 85 0.76 -14.08 -4.54
N TYR A 86 -0.16 -13.32 -5.14
CA TYR A 86 -0.92 -13.76 -6.31
C TYR A 86 -0.02 -14.12 -7.50
N GLY A 87 1.06 -13.39 -7.69
CA GLY A 87 2.06 -13.69 -8.73
C GLY A 87 2.83 -14.99 -8.48
N ARG A 88 3.02 -15.37 -7.22
CA ARG A 88 3.70 -16.61 -6.82
C ARG A 88 2.75 -17.80 -6.74
N ASN A 89 1.61 -17.59 -6.09
CA ASN A 89 0.56 -18.59 -5.89
C ASN A 89 -0.80 -17.88 -6.02
N ARG A 90 -1.52 -18.19 -7.11
CA ARG A 90 -2.79 -17.53 -7.44
C ARG A 90 -3.88 -17.75 -6.40
N ASP A 91 -4.00 -18.96 -5.89
CA ASP A 91 -5.08 -19.31 -4.97
C ASP A 91 -4.88 -18.61 -3.63
N GLU A 92 -3.66 -18.62 -3.10
CA GLU A 92 -3.32 -17.87 -1.90
C GLU A 92 -3.46 -16.36 -2.08
N GLY A 93 -2.94 -15.82 -3.18
CA GLY A 93 -3.07 -14.40 -3.48
C GLY A 93 -4.52 -13.95 -3.63
N LEU A 94 -5.39 -14.78 -4.21
CA LEU A 94 -6.83 -14.48 -4.25
C LEU A 94 -7.45 -14.47 -2.85
N ARG A 95 -7.09 -15.39 -1.97
CA ARG A 95 -7.54 -15.40 -0.57
C ARG A 95 -7.08 -14.13 0.15
N CYS A 96 -5.82 -13.72 -0.03
CA CYS A 96 -5.29 -12.48 0.53
C CYS A 96 -6.08 -11.24 0.06
N ILE A 97 -6.34 -11.15 -1.25
CA ILE A 97 -7.09 -10.04 -1.84
C ILE A 97 -8.53 -10.01 -1.36
N GLN A 98 -9.19 -11.17 -1.28
CA GLN A 98 -10.54 -11.30 -0.75
C GLN A 98 -10.64 -10.86 0.71
N LEU A 99 -9.66 -11.22 1.53
CA LEU A 99 -9.61 -10.86 2.94
C LEU A 99 -9.59 -9.33 3.14
N ILE A 100 -8.75 -8.63 2.38
CA ILE A 100 -8.56 -7.18 2.55
C ILE A 100 -9.51 -6.32 1.72
N SER A 101 -10.31 -6.90 0.84
CA SER A 101 -11.24 -6.15 -0.02
C SER A 101 -12.58 -5.89 0.65
N TRP A 102 -13.17 -4.75 0.32
CA TRP A 102 -14.54 -4.42 0.75
C TRP A 102 -15.53 -5.44 0.19
N PRO A 103 -16.42 -6.03 1.01
CA PRO A 103 -17.25 -7.17 0.59
C PRO A 103 -18.07 -6.95 -0.68
N SER A 104 -18.65 -5.76 -0.87
CA SER A 104 -19.44 -5.48 -2.08
C SER A 104 -18.58 -5.27 -3.34
N ASN A 105 -17.28 -4.98 -3.18
CA ASN A 105 -16.38 -4.65 -4.28
C ASN A 105 -15.38 -5.78 -4.61
N VAL A 106 -15.32 -6.82 -3.79
CA VAL A 106 -14.34 -7.91 -3.95
C VAL A 106 -14.35 -8.53 -5.35
N ASN A 107 -15.52 -8.77 -5.92
CA ASN A 107 -15.62 -9.34 -7.27
C ASN A 107 -15.06 -8.39 -8.34
N SER A 108 -15.30 -7.09 -8.19
CA SER A 108 -14.74 -6.08 -9.09
C SER A 108 -13.22 -6.00 -8.99
N VAL A 109 -12.68 -5.96 -7.76
CA VAL A 109 -11.23 -5.94 -7.51
C VAL A 109 -10.57 -7.18 -8.11
N VAL A 110 -11.11 -8.36 -7.85
CA VAL A 110 -10.58 -9.63 -8.36
C VAL A 110 -10.67 -9.71 -9.90
N SER A 111 -11.79 -9.28 -10.48
CA SER A 111 -11.95 -9.28 -11.94
C SER A 111 -10.93 -8.38 -12.62
N GLN A 112 -10.76 -7.17 -12.13
CA GLN A 112 -9.78 -6.21 -12.66
C GLN A 112 -8.34 -6.70 -12.49
N LEU A 113 -8.03 -7.33 -11.36
CA LEU A 113 -6.72 -7.94 -11.13
C LEU A 113 -6.44 -9.02 -12.19
N LYS A 114 -7.38 -9.94 -12.38
CA LYS A 114 -7.25 -11.03 -13.36
C LYS A 114 -7.08 -10.50 -14.78
N GLU A 115 -7.82 -9.48 -15.15
CA GLU A 115 -7.76 -8.88 -16.47
C GLU A 115 -6.42 -8.16 -16.73
N LYS A 116 -5.98 -7.37 -15.76
CA LYS A 116 -4.88 -6.41 -15.96
C LYS A 116 -3.53 -6.89 -15.46
N TYR A 117 -3.50 -7.60 -14.34
CA TYR A 117 -2.24 -8.06 -13.74
C TYR A 117 -1.77 -9.39 -14.30
N GLY A 118 -2.63 -10.15 -14.85
CA GLY A 118 -2.20 -11.33 -15.55
C GLY A 118 -3.13 -12.50 -15.40
N THR A 119 -3.72 -12.80 -16.51
CA THR A 119 -4.27 -14.12 -16.80
C THR A 119 -3.17 -15.15 -16.91
N SER A 120 -1.95 -14.74 -17.17
CA SER A 120 -0.77 -15.58 -17.26
C SER A 120 0.21 -15.26 -16.13
N GLN A 121 0.36 -16.17 -15.20
CA GLN A 121 1.37 -16.11 -14.14
C GLN A 121 2.79 -15.98 -14.68
N TYR A 122 2.99 -16.37 -15.94
CA TYR A 122 4.27 -16.45 -16.62
C TYR A 122 4.14 -16.09 -18.11
N ALA A 123 3.37 -15.03 -18.41
CA ALA A 123 3.38 -14.55 -19.80
C ALA A 123 4.83 -14.33 -20.21
N PRO A 124 5.28 -14.93 -21.31
CA PRO A 124 6.65 -14.74 -21.75
C PRO A 124 6.88 -13.25 -21.95
N ALA A 125 8.05 -12.79 -21.59
CA ALA A 125 8.47 -11.39 -21.64
C ALA A 125 8.52 -10.78 -23.07
N ASN A 126 7.95 -11.45 -24.05
CA ASN A 126 8.10 -11.14 -25.47
C ASN A 126 7.30 -9.90 -25.91
N ASP A 127 6.31 -9.51 -25.15
CA ASP A 127 5.42 -8.38 -25.49
C ASP A 127 5.70 -7.12 -24.67
N GLY A 128 6.68 -7.13 -23.76
CA GLY A 128 6.96 -6.01 -22.87
C GLY A 128 5.91 -5.79 -21.78
N TYR A 129 4.89 -6.65 -21.68
CA TYR A 129 3.76 -6.53 -20.76
C TYR A 129 3.85 -7.49 -19.59
N HIS A 130 5.03 -7.83 -19.22
CA HIS A 130 5.25 -8.74 -18.11
C HIS A 130 4.86 -8.06 -16.79
N GLN A 131 3.64 -8.30 -16.33
CA GLN A 131 3.08 -7.63 -15.15
C GLN A 131 3.64 -8.15 -13.82
N ARG A 132 4.47 -9.18 -13.86
CA ARG A 132 4.98 -9.82 -12.64
C ARG A 132 5.81 -8.91 -11.74
N TYR A 133 6.47 -7.91 -12.30
CA TYR A 133 7.21 -6.89 -11.56
C TYR A 133 6.36 -5.70 -11.09
N LEU A 134 5.07 -5.71 -11.38
CA LEU A 134 4.17 -4.60 -11.05
C LEU A 134 4.09 -4.32 -9.53
N PRO A 135 4.03 -5.31 -8.63
CA PRO A 135 4.13 -5.07 -7.20
C PRO A 135 5.46 -4.42 -6.79
N ALA A 136 6.56 -4.76 -7.46
CA ALA A 136 7.85 -4.14 -7.20
C ALA A 136 7.90 -2.67 -7.65
N ALA A 137 7.16 -2.29 -8.68
CA ALA A 137 7.18 -0.95 -9.26
C ALA A 137 6.71 0.17 -8.30
N VAL A 138 6.04 -0.19 -7.19
CA VAL A 138 5.66 0.74 -6.11
C VAL A 138 6.64 0.75 -4.95
N LEU A 139 7.68 -0.06 -5.00
CA LEU A 139 8.67 -0.11 -3.94
C LEU A 139 9.77 0.91 -4.18
N LYS A 140 10.23 1.55 -3.13
CA LYS A 140 11.28 2.56 -3.18
C LYS A 140 12.54 2.05 -3.87
N GLY A 141 13.04 2.80 -4.83
CA GLY A 141 14.24 2.49 -5.60
C GLY A 141 14.05 1.51 -6.74
N ALA A 142 12.87 0.86 -6.87
CA ALA A 142 12.55 0.03 -8.02
C ALA A 142 12.18 0.91 -9.23
N LYS A 143 12.84 0.67 -10.37
CA LYS A 143 12.64 1.40 -11.62
C LYS A 143 12.97 0.53 -12.83
N PRO A 144 12.46 0.87 -14.03
CA PRO A 144 12.71 0.08 -15.24
C PRO A 144 14.20 -0.20 -15.49
N GLU A 145 15.06 0.81 -15.25
CA GLU A 145 16.49 0.77 -15.55
C GLU A 145 17.27 -0.22 -14.67
N ASN A 146 16.78 -0.51 -13.46
CA ASN A 146 17.41 -1.49 -12.57
C ASN A 146 16.63 -2.81 -12.49
N GLY A 147 15.76 -3.08 -13.49
CA GLY A 147 14.95 -4.28 -13.51
C GLY A 147 13.93 -4.38 -12.41
N TYR A 148 13.41 -3.23 -11.92
CA TYR A 148 12.52 -3.13 -10.75
C TYR A 148 13.08 -3.78 -9.48
N THR A 149 14.40 -3.72 -9.30
CA THR A 149 15.05 -4.17 -8.06
C THR A 149 14.91 -3.08 -6.99
N PRO A 150 14.09 -3.28 -5.93
CA PRO A 150 13.89 -2.28 -4.90
C PRO A 150 15.05 -2.22 -3.91
N GLN A 151 15.09 -1.12 -3.14
CA GLN A 151 15.96 -1.02 -1.98
C GLN A 151 15.48 -1.93 -0.84
N GLN A 152 16.41 -2.40 -0.03
CA GLN A 152 16.13 -3.13 1.20
C GLN A 152 16.34 -2.23 2.42
N PRO A 153 15.50 -2.31 3.46
CA PRO A 153 14.23 -3.05 3.48
C PRO A 153 13.21 -2.48 2.49
N TYR A 154 12.30 -3.30 1.99
CA TYR A 154 11.26 -2.88 1.07
C TYR A 154 10.42 -1.76 1.69
N THR A 155 10.14 -0.73 0.93
CA THR A 155 9.44 0.46 1.42
C THR A 155 8.37 0.89 0.44
N VAL A 156 7.13 1.01 0.92
CA VAL A 156 6.00 1.62 0.22
C VAL A 156 5.79 3.01 0.80
N GLU A 157 5.95 4.04 -0.02
CA GLU A 157 5.70 5.44 0.34
C GLU A 157 4.33 5.87 -0.18
N MET A 158 3.57 6.55 0.66
CA MET A 158 2.18 6.92 0.36
C MET A 158 1.88 8.34 0.80
N LYS A 159 0.92 8.96 0.10
CA LYS A 159 0.41 10.28 0.47
C LYS A 159 -1.11 10.37 0.26
N ALA A 160 -1.75 11.27 0.95
CA ALA A 160 -3.16 11.58 0.74
C ALA A 160 -3.40 12.22 -0.62
N SER A 161 -4.57 11.96 -1.20
CA SER A 161 -5.08 12.74 -2.33
C SER A 161 -5.85 13.95 -1.83
N VAL A 162 -5.45 15.12 -2.23
CA VAL A 162 -5.93 16.41 -1.71
C VAL A 162 -7.41 16.68 -1.83
N ASN A 163 -8.06 16.08 -2.81
CA ASN A 163 -9.43 16.46 -3.18
C ASN A 163 -10.38 15.27 -3.22
N LYS A 164 -9.98 14.13 -2.66
CA LYS A 164 -10.76 12.91 -2.80
C LYS A 164 -10.94 12.20 -1.46
N HIS A 165 -11.70 12.83 -0.61
CA HIS A 165 -12.21 12.25 0.60
C HIS A 165 -13.72 12.14 0.44
N GLN A 166 -14.27 10.95 0.49
CA GLN A 166 -15.69 10.69 0.30
C GLN A 166 -16.27 9.97 1.50
N GLU A 167 -17.43 10.45 1.94
CA GLU A 167 -18.26 9.70 2.87
C GLU A 167 -19.19 8.79 2.06
N LEU A 168 -19.17 7.52 2.38
CA LEU A 168 -20.10 6.55 1.82
C LEU A 168 -21.16 6.19 2.83
N GLN A 169 -22.42 6.30 2.40
CA GLN A 169 -23.56 5.82 3.16
C GLN A 169 -23.97 4.45 2.63
N PHE A 170 -23.53 3.42 3.32
CA PHE A 170 -24.07 2.06 3.19
C PHE A 170 -24.89 1.71 4.43
N SER A 171 -25.08 0.46 4.77
CA SER A 171 -25.65 0.02 6.05
C SER A 171 -24.74 0.37 7.22
N GLY A 172 -24.43 1.60 7.37
CA GLY A 172 -23.43 2.25 8.22
C GLY A 172 -22.64 3.24 7.37
N THR A 173 -22.22 4.33 7.98
CA THR A 173 -21.42 5.35 7.30
C THR A 173 -19.96 4.95 7.30
N GLY A 174 -19.33 4.85 6.14
CA GLY A 174 -17.90 4.62 6.00
C GLY A 174 -17.23 5.75 5.24
N THR A 175 -16.00 6.07 5.60
CA THR A 175 -15.20 7.09 4.91
C THR A 175 -14.23 6.41 3.96
N VAL A 176 -14.32 6.74 2.67
CA VAL A 176 -13.35 6.30 1.66
C VAL A 176 -12.21 7.29 1.58
N MET A 177 -11.00 6.82 1.80
CA MET A 177 -9.79 7.60 1.66
C MET A 177 -9.06 7.21 0.37
N TYR A 178 -8.72 8.21 -0.45
CA TYR A 178 -7.88 8.03 -1.63
C TYR A 178 -6.42 8.19 -1.24
N ILE A 179 -5.66 7.11 -1.40
CA ILE A 179 -4.24 7.06 -1.06
C ILE A 179 -3.44 6.90 -2.35
N TYR A 180 -2.48 7.77 -2.59
CA TYR A 180 -1.51 7.59 -3.64
C TYR A 180 -0.32 6.78 -3.13
N VAL A 181 -0.14 5.59 -3.69
CA VAL A 181 1.06 4.77 -3.55
C VAL A 181 2.08 5.28 -4.57
N MET A 182 3.26 5.65 -4.10
CA MET A 182 4.32 6.23 -4.92
C MET A 182 5.13 5.15 -5.62
N GLY A 183 5.69 5.44 -6.80
CA GLY A 183 6.56 4.50 -7.50
C GLY A 183 7.04 5.03 -8.85
N ASP A 184 8.19 4.57 -9.30
CA ASP A 184 8.84 5.04 -10.53
C ASP A 184 8.42 4.24 -11.78
N GLY A 185 7.53 3.27 -11.61
CA GLY A 185 7.02 2.45 -12.72
C GLY A 185 6.13 3.19 -13.71
N TRP A 186 5.76 4.44 -13.44
CA TRP A 186 4.85 5.25 -14.26
C TRP A 186 5.30 6.70 -14.35
N ASP A 187 4.89 7.41 -15.41
CA ASP A 187 5.23 8.83 -15.58
C ASP A 187 4.61 9.74 -14.52
N THR A 188 3.47 9.33 -13.98
CA THR A 188 2.80 10.06 -12.89
C THR A 188 3.43 9.83 -11.52
N HIS A 189 4.37 8.88 -11.38
CA HIS A 189 5.02 8.46 -10.14
C HIS A 189 4.07 8.10 -9.00
N GLN A 190 2.82 7.76 -9.32
CA GLN A 190 1.82 7.40 -8.31
C GLN A 190 0.68 6.55 -8.87
N ARG A 191 0.07 5.74 -7.98
CA ARG A 191 -1.14 4.97 -8.25
C ARG A 191 -2.09 5.10 -7.07
N SER A 192 -3.41 5.10 -7.34
CA SER A 192 -4.40 5.25 -6.28
C SER A 192 -4.87 3.91 -5.73
N VAL A 193 -5.02 3.88 -4.42
CA VAL A 193 -5.75 2.85 -3.69
C VAL A 193 -6.81 3.56 -2.86
N GLU A 194 -8.04 3.13 -3.00
CA GLU A 194 -9.17 3.60 -2.21
C GLU A 194 -9.36 2.66 -1.03
N VAL A 195 -9.31 3.21 0.17
CA VAL A 195 -9.39 2.45 1.41
C VAL A 195 -10.59 2.95 2.23
N ILE A 196 -11.37 2.02 2.75
CA ILE A 196 -12.53 2.28 3.59
C ILE A 196 -12.36 1.66 4.96
N LYS A 197 -12.94 2.29 5.99
CA LYS A 197 -13.08 1.73 7.32
C LYS A 197 -14.56 1.55 7.65
N GLN A 198 -14.92 0.37 8.12
CA GLN A 198 -16.25 0.16 8.70
C GLN A 198 -16.37 0.85 10.06
N PRO A 199 -17.56 1.40 10.41
CA PRO A 199 -17.75 2.10 11.68
C PRO A 199 -17.38 1.26 12.91
N ASP A 200 -17.76 -0.02 12.89
CA ASP A 200 -17.63 -0.94 14.03
C ASP A 200 -16.37 -1.83 13.96
N SER A 201 -15.43 -1.50 13.09
CA SER A 201 -14.19 -2.25 12.91
C SER A 201 -12.95 -1.39 13.13
N GLU A 202 -11.91 -1.95 13.71
CA GLU A 202 -10.58 -1.31 13.71
C GLU A 202 -9.86 -1.45 12.37
N LEU A 203 -10.34 -2.38 11.53
CA LEU A 203 -9.67 -2.71 10.28
C LEU A 203 -10.14 -1.83 9.13
N HIS A 204 -9.22 -1.54 8.25
CA HIS A 204 -9.46 -0.89 6.97
C HIS A 204 -9.47 -1.93 5.85
N GLN A 205 -10.23 -1.67 4.79
CA GLN A 205 -10.35 -2.57 3.64
C GLN A 205 -10.10 -1.80 2.34
N VAL A 206 -9.61 -2.49 1.33
CA VAL A 206 -9.46 -1.93 -0.01
C VAL A 206 -10.86 -1.83 -0.63
N PHE A 207 -11.29 -0.61 -0.90
CA PHE A 207 -12.55 -0.34 -1.57
C PHE A 207 -12.41 -0.49 -3.08
N ASN A 208 -11.33 0.08 -3.65
CA ASN A 208 -11.02 -0.02 -5.07
C ASN A 208 -9.55 0.34 -5.32
N CYS A 209 -8.92 -0.21 -6.38
CA CYS A 209 -7.55 0.12 -6.74
C CYS A 209 -7.22 -0.11 -8.23
N PRO A 210 -8.09 0.32 -9.17
CA PRO A 210 -7.93 -0.03 -10.59
C PRO A 210 -6.63 0.49 -11.20
N SER A 211 -6.11 1.61 -10.70
CA SER A 211 -4.87 2.18 -11.21
C SER A 211 -3.62 1.42 -10.77
N LEU A 212 -3.70 0.65 -9.68
CA LEU A 212 -2.57 -0.14 -9.18
C LEU A 212 -2.22 -1.30 -10.12
N TYR A 213 -3.20 -1.82 -10.86
CA TYR A 213 -3.02 -2.88 -11.85
C TYR A 213 -2.62 -2.37 -13.23
N THR A 214 -2.59 -1.05 -13.41
CA THR A 214 -2.23 -0.47 -14.70
C THR A 214 -0.78 -0.80 -15.00
N GLN A 215 -0.56 -1.28 -16.22
CA GLN A 215 0.75 -1.57 -16.75
C GLN A 215 1.78 -0.50 -16.39
N CYS A 216 2.91 -0.93 -15.84
CA CYS A 216 4.06 -0.06 -15.62
C CYS A 216 5.00 -0.07 -16.83
N LYS A 217 5.98 0.82 -16.83
CA LYS A 217 6.98 0.91 -17.89
C LYS A 217 7.67 -0.43 -18.10
N PRO A 218 8.00 -0.79 -19.35
CA PRO A 218 8.71 -2.02 -19.64
C PRO A 218 10.04 -2.10 -18.89
N ILE A 219 10.36 -3.30 -18.40
CA ILE A 219 11.62 -3.57 -17.74
C ILE A 219 12.78 -3.45 -18.73
N ARG A 220 13.88 -2.88 -18.27
CA ARG A 220 15.15 -2.89 -18.97
C ARG A 220 16.09 -3.84 -18.26
N GLY A 221 16.06 -5.11 -18.65
CA GLY A 221 16.85 -6.16 -18.01
C GLY A 221 15.98 -7.26 -17.39
N GLN A 222 16.58 -8.04 -16.51
CA GLN A 222 15.91 -9.17 -15.87
C GLN A 222 15.35 -8.75 -14.50
N TRP A 223 14.10 -9.11 -14.23
CA TRP A 223 13.50 -8.93 -12.91
C TRP A 223 13.87 -10.08 -11.97
N PRO A 224 14.49 -9.79 -10.80
CA PRO A 224 14.99 -10.83 -9.91
C PRO A 224 13.90 -11.45 -9.01
N GLY A 225 12.70 -10.86 -8.93
CA GLY A 225 11.69 -11.22 -7.95
C GLY A 225 11.84 -10.50 -6.61
N LEU A 226 10.78 -10.53 -5.79
CA LEU A 226 10.80 -10.10 -4.39
C LEU A 226 11.04 -11.30 -3.48
N LYS A 227 11.65 -11.05 -2.32
CA LYS A 227 11.83 -12.05 -1.26
C LYS A 227 10.65 -12.02 -0.29
#